data_107bef47b15a5e00eb2e81291122e958
#
_entry.id   107bef47b15a5e00eb2e81291122e958
#
_cell.length_a   1.000
_cell.length_b   1.000
_cell.length_c   1.000
_cell.angle_alpha   90.00
_cell.angle_beta   90.00
_cell.angle_gamma   90.00
#
_symmetry.space_group_name_H-M   'P 1'
#
loop_
_entity.id
_entity.type
_entity.pdbx_description
1 polymer ?
#
loop_
_entity_poly.entity_id
_entity_poly.type
_entity_poly.pdbx_seq_one_letter_code
_entity_poly.pdbx_strand_id
1 'polypeptide(L)'
;MTRTECGILVDQADTLRSLLPADATVIEFGSGSTRKIDLLSAALDNMRGYVPIDISRDYLRDCAEAYAIAHPNLEVTAICADFTQPIDLGNILDDTPRIGFFPGSTIGNLSPAGARAFLLDAAFTLGEGGHLVVGADLQKDRGRLI
;
A
#
# COMPACT_ATOMS: atom_id res chain seq x y z
N MET A 1 10.05 1.61 -14.24
CA MET A 1 9.77 1.56 -12.80
C MET A 1 8.70 0.52 -12.44
N THR A 2 7.45 0.67 -12.84
CA THR A 2 6.36 -0.28 -12.52
C THR A 2 6.65 -1.74 -12.88
N ARG A 3 7.28 -2.00 -14.03
CA ARG A 3 7.63 -3.36 -14.48
C ARG A 3 8.65 -4.03 -13.55
N THR A 4 9.68 -3.29 -13.15
CA THR A 4 10.72 -3.78 -12.23
C THR A 4 10.15 -4.07 -10.86
N GLU A 5 9.33 -3.18 -10.34
CA GLU A 5 8.68 -3.32 -9.04
C GLU A 5 7.71 -4.51 -9.01
N CYS A 6 6.92 -4.71 -10.07
CA CYS A 6 6.09 -5.90 -10.21
C CYS A 6 6.93 -7.18 -10.22
N GLY A 7 8.06 -7.18 -10.92
CA GLY A 7 9.01 -8.30 -10.91
C GLY A 7 9.54 -8.61 -9.51
N ILE A 8 9.91 -7.59 -8.75
CA ILE A 8 10.37 -7.74 -7.36
C ILE A 8 9.27 -8.34 -6.48
N LEU A 9 8.03 -7.88 -6.60
CA LEU A 9 6.91 -8.42 -5.83
C LEU A 9 6.69 -9.91 -6.11
N VAL A 10 6.81 -10.32 -7.37
CA VAL A 10 6.71 -11.74 -7.76
C VAL A 10 7.90 -12.54 -7.22
N ASP A 11 9.12 -12.07 -7.41
CA ASP A 11 10.34 -12.77 -7.01
C ASP A 11 10.47 -12.90 -5.50
N GLN A 12 9.94 -11.93 -4.75
CA GLN A 12 10.01 -11.88 -3.29
C GLN A 12 8.73 -12.35 -2.59
N ALA A 13 7.81 -12.98 -3.31
CA ALA A 13 6.52 -13.41 -2.76
C ALA A 13 6.68 -14.30 -1.51
N ASP A 14 7.60 -15.27 -1.53
CA ASP A 14 7.84 -16.16 -0.39
C ASP A 14 8.45 -15.41 0.81
N THR A 15 9.34 -14.46 0.56
CA THR A 15 9.91 -13.60 1.60
C THR A 15 8.82 -12.73 2.24
N LEU A 16 7.97 -12.10 1.42
CA LEU A 16 6.85 -11.29 1.91
C LEU A 16 5.90 -12.13 2.76
N ARG A 17 5.56 -13.33 2.31
CA ARG A 17 4.69 -14.25 3.06
C ARG A 17 5.29 -14.62 4.42
N SER A 18 6.60 -14.82 4.49
CA SER A 18 7.27 -15.18 5.76
C SER A 18 7.37 -14.02 6.75
N LEU A 19 7.40 -12.78 6.26
CA LEU A 19 7.57 -11.58 7.09
C LEU A 19 6.26 -10.90 7.46
N LEU A 20 5.21 -11.04 6.66
CA LEU A 20 3.95 -10.34 6.83
C LEU A 20 2.91 -11.22 7.52
N PRO A 21 2.04 -10.63 8.34
CA PRO A 21 1.01 -11.39 9.05
C PRO A 21 -0.04 -11.95 8.09
N ALA A 22 -0.56 -13.13 8.41
CA ALA A 22 -1.72 -13.71 7.76
C ALA A 22 -3.01 -12.96 8.15
N ASP A 23 -4.06 -13.12 7.37
CA ASP A 23 -5.39 -12.55 7.64
C ASP A 23 -5.38 -11.03 7.82
N ALA A 24 -4.53 -10.33 7.10
CA ALA A 24 -4.32 -8.90 7.26
C ALA A 24 -5.25 -8.07 6.37
N THR A 25 -5.47 -6.83 6.81
CA THR A 25 -6.02 -5.75 5.98
C THR A 25 -4.87 -4.93 5.40
N VAL A 26 -4.86 -4.77 4.08
CA VAL A 26 -3.85 -3.96 3.38
C VAL A 26 -4.38 -2.55 3.17
N ILE A 27 -3.61 -1.57 3.62
CA ILE A 27 -3.88 -0.14 3.48
C ILE A 27 -2.91 0.42 2.44
N GLU A 28 -3.40 0.80 1.28
CA GLU A 28 -2.59 1.37 0.20
C GLU A 28 -2.62 2.89 0.25
N PHE A 29 -1.44 3.48 0.45
CA PHE A 29 -1.26 4.93 0.46
C PHE A 29 -1.04 5.44 -0.97
N GLY A 30 -2.02 6.13 -1.51
CA GLY A 30 -2.03 6.55 -2.91
C GLY A 30 -2.44 5.40 -3.84
N SER A 31 -3.73 5.20 -4.00
CA SER A 31 -4.29 4.15 -4.86
C SER A 31 -3.99 4.44 -6.33
N GLY A 32 -3.11 3.64 -6.90
CA GLY A 32 -2.74 3.71 -8.30
C GLY A 32 -3.26 2.51 -9.09
N SER A 33 -2.35 1.77 -9.72
CA SER A 33 -2.68 0.57 -10.49
C SER A 33 -3.04 -0.62 -9.59
N THR A 34 -4.16 -1.28 -9.86
CA THR A 34 -4.61 -2.49 -9.16
C THR A 34 -3.66 -3.67 -9.35
N ARG A 35 -2.81 -3.65 -10.37
CA ARG A 35 -1.84 -4.72 -10.64
C ARG A 35 -0.89 -4.99 -9.48
N LYS A 36 -0.40 -3.94 -8.83
CA LYS A 36 0.55 -4.09 -7.72
C LYS A 36 -0.11 -4.67 -6.48
N ILE A 37 -1.32 -4.23 -6.17
CA ILE A 37 -2.06 -4.80 -5.04
C ILE A 37 -2.45 -6.26 -5.29
N ASP A 38 -2.75 -6.65 -6.53
CA ASP A 38 -3.00 -8.04 -6.88
C ASP A 38 -1.76 -8.91 -6.64
N LEU A 39 -0.58 -8.42 -7.00
CA LEU A 39 0.68 -9.14 -6.77
C LEU A 39 1.01 -9.28 -5.28
N LEU A 40 0.78 -8.22 -4.50
CA LEU A 40 0.96 -8.29 -3.05
C LEU A 40 -0.05 -9.26 -2.43
N SER A 41 -1.31 -9.17 -2.81
CA SER A 41 -2.36 -10.07 -2.33
C SER A 41 -2.03 -11.54 -2.61
N ALA A 42 -1.51 -11.84 -3.79
CA ALA A 42 -1.08 -13.20 -4.16
C ALA A 42 0.09 -13.71 -3.30
N ALA A 43 0.92 -12.81 -2.78
CA ALA A 43 2.02 -13.14 -1.89
C ALA A 43 1.59 -13.35 -0.43
N LEU A 44 0.43 -12.86 -0.02
CA LEU A 44 -0.04 -12.94 1.36
C LEU A 44 -0.81 -14.23 1.64
N ASP A 45 -0.78 -14.66 2.91
CA ASP A 45 -1.66 -15.72 3.41
C ASP A 45 -3.00 -15.11 3.82
N ASN A 46 -3.96 -15.14 2.90
CA ASN A 46 -5.33 -14.65 3.08
C ASN A 46 -5.43 -13.17 3.43
N MET A 47 -5.50 -12.31 2.44
CA MET A 47 -5.84 -10.90 2.59
C MET A 47 -7.33 -10.75 2.90
N ARG A 48 -7.69 -10.21 4.07
CA ARG A 48 -9.09 -10.06 4.50
C ARG A 48 -9.75 -8.77 4.06
N GLY A 49 -8.97 -7.69 4.01
CA GLY A 49 -9.47 -6.37 3.68
C GLY A 49 -8.50 -5.58 2.80
N TYR A 50 -9.05 -4.65 2.05
CA TYR A 50 -8.30 -3.69 1.23
C TYR A 50 -8.83 -2.29 1.44
N VAL A 51 -7.95 -1.39 1.83
CA VAL A 51 -8.27 0.01 2.11
C VAL A 51 -7.43 0.91 1.20
N PRO A 52 -7.90 1.20 -0.01
CA PRO A 52 -7.24 2.19 -0.86
C PRO A 52 -7.52 3.61 -0.34
N ILE A 53 -6.45 4.41 -0.23
CA ILE A 53 -6.52 5.81 0.17
C ILE A 53 -6.03 6.68 -0.97
N ASP A 54 -6.83 7.63 -1.40
CA ASP A 54 -6.45 8.61 -2.42
C ASP A 54 -7.22 9.91 -2.23
N ILE A 55 -6.67 11.01 -2.72
CA ILE A 55 -7.33 12.32 -2.69
C ILE A 55 -8.34 12.48 -3.84
N SER A 56 -8.18 11.74 -4.92
CA SER A 56 -9.06 11.78 -6.10
C SER A 56 -10.30 10.91 -5.91
N ARG A 57 -11.38 11.51 -5.42
CA ARG A 57 -12.62 10.82 -5.02
C ARG A 57 -13.19 9.93 -6.11
N ASP A 58 -13.42 10.48 -7.32
CA ASP A 58 -14.11 9.77 -8.39
C ASP A 58 -13.28 8.59 -8.90
N TYR A 59 -11.99 8.81 -9.10
CA TYR A 59 -11.07 7.75 -9.51
C TYR A 59 -10.97 6.64 -8.45
N LEU A 60 -10.85 7.02 -7.18
CA LEU A 60 -10.79 6.09 -6.06
C LEU A 60 -12.05 5.23 -5.98
N ARG A 61 -13.24 5.86 -6.07
CA ARG A 61 -14.52 5.15 -6.05
C ARG A 61 -14.60 4.12 -7.17
N ASP A 62 -14.33 4.53 -8.41
CA ASP A 62 -14.45 3.67 -9.57
C ASP A 62 -13.49 2.49 -9.50
N CYS A 63 -12.24 2.71 -9.06
CA CYS A 63 -11.26 1.65 -8.85
C CYS A 63 -11.67 0.69 -7.71
N ALA A 64 -12.15 1.23 -6.60
CA ALA A 64 -12.56 0.42 -5.44
C ALA A 64 -13.79 -0.44 -5.75
N GLU A 65 -14.78 0.11 -6.46
CA GLU A 65 -15.96 -0.63 -6.90
C GLU A 65 -15.58 -1.79 -7.85
N ALA A 66 -14.73 -1.50 -8.85
CA ALA A 66 -14.25 -2.53 -9.77
C ALA A 66 -13.47 -3.63 -9.04
N TYR A 67 -12.62 -3.25 -8.07
CA TYR A 67 -11.86 -4.20 -7.28
C TYR A 67 -12.75 -5.07 -6.39
N ALA A 68 -13.75 -4.49 -5.75
CA ALA A 68 -14.72 -5.21 -4.92
C ALA A 68 -15.54 -6.22 -5.73
N ILE A 69 -15.93 -5.87 -6.96
CA ILE A 69 -16.64 -6.79 -7.86
C ILE A 69 -15.74 -7.97 -8.26
N ALA A 70 -14.47 -7.71 -8.56
CA ALA A 70 -13.51 -8.75 -8.94
C ALA A 70 -13.12 -9.67 -7.76
N HIS A 71 -13.27 -9.19 -6.52
CA HIS A 71 -12.87 -9.92 -5.31
C HIS A 71 -14.01 -9.96 -4.28
N PRO A 72 -15.08 -10.73 -4.55
CA PRO A 72 -16.32 -10.67 -3.76
C PRO A 72 -16.18 -11.13 -2.30
N ASN A 73 -15.11 -11.84 -1.96
CA ASN A 73 -14.82 -12.29 -0.59
C ASN A 73 -13.94 -11.32 0.20
N LEU A 74 -13.51 -10.22 -0.44
CA LEU A 74 -12.63 -9.22 0.15
C LEU A 74 -13.46 -8.01 0.60
N GLU A 75 -13.25 -7.57 1.84
CA GLU A 75 -13.82 -6.30 2.30
C GLU A 75 -13.01 -5.12 1.74
N VAL A 76 -13.63 -4.29 0.91
CA VAL A 76 -13.01 -3.11 0.30
C VAL A 76 -13.61 -1.85 0.90
N THR A 77 -12.78 -1.03 1.53
CA THR A 77 -13.17 0.24 2.16
C THR A 77 -12.33 1.38 1.59
N ALA A 78 -12.88 2.14 0.65
CA ALA A 78 -12.19 3.27 0.04
C ALA A 78 -12.24 4.51 0.95
N ILE A 79 -11.10 5.17 1.13
CA ILE A 79 -10.98 6.37 1.95
C ILE A 79 -10.45 7.53 1.10
N CYS A 80 -11.30 8.54 0.89
CA CYS A 80 -10.89 9.76 0.23
C CYS A 80 -10.23 10.70 1.24
N ALA A 81 -8.90 10.71 1.26
CA ALA A 81 -8.12 11.50 2.19
C ALA A 81 -6.72 11.80 1.65
N ASP A 82 -6.08 12.80 2.22
CA ASP A 82 -4.67 13.07 2.01
C ASP A 82 -3.84 12.15 2.90
N PHE A 83 -3.19 11.15 2.30
CA PHE A 83 -2.38 10.18 3.04
C PHE A 83 -1.07 10.74 3.60
N THR A 84 -0.71 11.99 3.28
CA THR A 84 0.40 12.71 3.93
C THR A 84 0.03 13.27 5.30
N GLN A 85 -1.22 13.11 5.72
CA GLN A 85 -1.73 13.45 7.03
C GLN A 85 -2.06 12.18 7.82
N PRO A 86 -2.01 12.20 9.16
CA PRO A 86 -2.38 11.04 9.96
C PRO A 86 -3.88 10.70 9.78
N ILE A 87 -4.17 9.42 9.62
CA ILE A 87 -5.53 8.91 9.42
C ILE A 87 -5.85 7.92 10.54
N ASP A 88 -6.86 8.21 11.33
CA ASP A 88 -7.34 7.31 12.37
C ASP A 88 -8.37 6.33 11.78
N LEU A 89 -8.00 5.07 11.70
CA LEU A 89 -8.84 3.98 11.21
C LEU A 89 -9.48 3.15 12.34
N GLY A 90 -9.30 3.56 13.59
CA GLY A 90 -9.75 2.78 14.74
C GLY A 90 -11.26 2.53 14.81
N ASN A 91 -12.07 3.43 14.23
CA ASN A 91 -13.53 3.30 14.18
C ASN A 91 -14.03 2.70 12.85
N ILE A 92 -13.14 2.44 11.89
CA ILE A 92 -13.49 1.98 10.52
C ILE A 92 -13.09 0.53 10.34
N LEU A 93 -11.95 0.14 10.90
CA LEU A 93 -11.39 -1.22 10.79
C LEU A 93 -11.47 -1.94 12.12
N ASP A 94 -11.61 -3.27 12.04
CA ASP A 94 -11.50 -4.15 13.20
C ASP A 94 -10.02 -4.33 13.65
N ASP A 95 -9.79 -5.21 14.62
CA ASP A 95 -8.46 -5.49 15.18
C ASP A 95 -7.61 -6.43 14.32
N THR A 96 -7.92 -6.58 13.04
CA THR A 96 -7.08 -7.37 12.13
C THR A 96 -5.70 -6.76 11.96
N PRO A 97 -4.66 -7.59 11.73
CA PRO A 97 -3.33 -7.08 11.42
C PRO A 97 -3.36 -6.13 10.22
N ARG A 98 -2.59 -5.06 10.28
CA ARG A 98 -2.54 -4.03 9.22
C ARG A 98 -1.21 -4.06 8.51
N ILE A 99 -1.28 -4.09 7.17
CA ILE A 99 -0.13 -3.97 6.29
C ILE A 99 -0.31 -2.70 5.47
N GLY A 100 0.57 -1.73 5.64
CA GLY A 100 0.66 -0.57 4.77
C GLY A 100 1.36 -0.94 3.47
N PHE A 101 0.90 -0.38 2.36
CA PHE A 101 1.49 -0.56 1.04
C PHE A 101 1.70 0.79 0.37
N PHE A 102 2.95 1.14 0.10
CA PHE A 102 3.34 2.42 -0.52
C PHE A 102 4.29 2.16 -1.68
N PRO A 103 3.77 1.67 -2.82
CA PRO A 103 4.56 1.33 -3.99
C PRO A 103 4.90 2.55 -4.87
N GLY A 104 5.66 2.31 -5.94
CA GLY A 104 5.87 3.25 -7.02
C GLY A 104 6.96 4.27 -6.79
N SER A 105 7.81 4.06 -5.79
CA SER A 105 8.87 5.01 -5.40
C SER A 105 8.38 6.42 -5.10
N THR A 106 7.12 6.57 -4.75
CA THR A 106 6.51 7.87 -4.42
C THR A 106 7.22 8.53 -3.23
N ILE A 107 7.75 7.73 -2.31
CA ILE A 107 8.54 8.23 -1.19
C ILE A 107 9.79 9.02 -1.64
N GLY A 108 10.35 8.69 -2.79
CA GLY A 108 11.49 9.41 -3.39
C GLY A 108 11.16 10.83 -3.86
N ASN A 109 9.87 11.16 -4.03
CA ASN A 109 9.41 12.50 -4.37
C ASN A 109 9.28 13.42 -3.15
N LEU A 110 9.38 12.87 -1.95
CA LEU A 110 9.32 13.62 -0.70
C LEU A 110 10.72 14.10 -0.30
N SER A 111 10.78 15.26 0.36
CA SER A 111 12.01 15.66 1.04
C SER A 111 12.33 14.66 2.17
N PRO A 112 13.58 14.59 2.67
CA PRO A 112 13.90 13.74 3.82
C PRO A 112 13.01 14.00 5.04
N ALA A 113 12.71 15.27 5.32
CA ALA A 113 11.77 15.64 6.39
C ALA A 113 10.34 15.20 6.08
N GLY A 114 9.87 15.34 4.83
CA GLY A 114 8.57 14.91 4.39
C GLY A 114 8.42 13.39 4.42
N ALA A 115 9.44 12.65 4.02
CA ALA A 115 9.47 11.19 4.10
C ALA A 115 9.39 10.70 5.55
N ARG A 116 10.14 11.35 6.45
CA ARG A 116 10.08 11.04 7.89
C ARG A 116 8.70 11.30 8.47
N ALA A 117 8.09 12.44 8.14
CA ALA A 117 6.74 12.78 8.58
C ALA A 117 5.73 11.76 8.06
N PHE A 118 5.79 11.39 6.79
CA PHE A 118 4.95 10.34 6.21
C PHE A 118 5.08 9.01 6.95
N LEU A 119 6.30 8.55 7.24
CA LEU A 119 6.52 7.29 7.94
C LEU A 119 5.96 7.31 9.37
N LEU A 120 6.04 8.44 10.07
CA LEU A 120 5.42 8.60 11.40
C LEU A 120 3.88 8.55 11.31
N ASP A 121 3.29 9.22 10.33
CA ASP A 121 1.85 9.22 10.12
C ASP A 121 1.35 7.84 9.68
N ALA A 122 2.10 7.15 8.83
CA ALA A 122 1.81 5.77 8.44
C ALA A 122 1.87 4.82 9.65
N ALA A 123 2.87 4.96 10.51
CA ALA A 123 2.98 4.18 11.74
C ALA A 123 1.76 4.40 12.66
N PHE A 124 1.28 5.62 12.78
CA PHE A 124 0.05 5.93 13.51
C PHE A 124 -1.17 5.24 12.87
N THR A 125 -1.33 5.33 11.55
CA THR A 125 -2.44 4.71 10.81
C THR A 125 -2.43 3.18 10.93
N LEU A 126 -1.24 2.57 10.87
CA LEU A 126 -1.09 1.12 10.95
C LEU A 126 -1.24 0.57 12.38
N GLY A 127 -0.91 1.37 13.38
CA GLY A 127 -0.98 0.98 14.78
C GLY A 127 0.14 0.04 15.22
N GLU A 128 0.05 -0.40 16.48
CA GLU A 128 1.02 -1.31 17.07
C GLU A 128 1.04 -2.66 16.35
N GLY A 129 2.23 -3.16 16.03
CA GLY A 129 2.41 -4.42 15.30
C GLY A 129 2.15 -4.30 13.79
N GLY A 130 1.85 -3.11 13.27
CA GLY A 130 1.69 -2.86 11.84
C GLY A 130 2.99 -3.05 11.05
N HIS A 131 2.84 -3.40 9.78
CA HIS A 131 3.96 -3.57 8.83
C HIS A 131 3.78 -2.62 7.66
N LEU A 132 4.87 -2.15 7.08
CA LEU A 132 4.84 -1.28 5.90
C LEU A 132 5.73 -1.86 4.80
N VAL A 133 5.14 -2.07 3.62
CA VAL A 133 5.86 -2.43 2.39
C VAL A 133 6.01 -1.17 1.55
N VAL A 134 7.25 -0.74 1.35
CA VAL A 134 7.58 0.49 0.62
C VAL A 134 8.38 0.15 -0.63
N GLY A 135 7.95 0.65 -1.77
CA GLY A 135 8.73 0.66 -3.00
C GLY A 135 9.63 1.90 -3.06
N ALA A 136 10.93 1.71 -3.19
CA ALA A 136 11.89 2.80 -3.30
C ALA A 136 12.91 2.52 -4.42
N ASP A 137 13.18 3.52 -5.25
CA ASP A 137 14.23 3.44 -6.25
C ASP A 137 15.60 3.63 -5.63
N LEU A 138 16.55 2.89 -6.16
CA LEU A 138 17.97 3.13 -5.86
C LEU A 138 18.43 4.43 -6.51
N GLN A 139 19.40 5.08 -5.91
CA GLN A 139 20.07 6.25 -6.50
C GLN A 139 20.75 5.83 -7.81
N LYS A 140 20.24 6.35 -8.93
CA LYS A 140 20.80 6.07 -10.26
C LYS A 140 22.03 6.93 -10.50
N ASP A 141 23.04 6.32 -11.12
CA ASP A 141 24.20 7.05 -11.62
C ASP A 141 23.72 8.12 -12.62
N ARG A 142 24.12 9.39 -12.39
CA ARG A 142 23.73 10.52 -13.25
C ARG A 142 24.08 10.31 -14.73
N GLY A 143 25.07 9.48 -15.04
CA GLY A 143 25.45 9.09 -16.40
C GLY A 143 24.46 8.20 -17.13
N ARG A 144 23.45 7.62 -16.45
CA ARG A 144 22.41 6.77 -17.05
C ARG A 144 21.06 7.49 -17.26
N LEU A 145 20.98 8.77 -16.96
CA LEU A 145 19.77 9.59 -17.08
C LEU A 145 19.70 10.38 -18.40
N ILE A 146 20.42 9.95 -19.42
CA ILE A 146 20.38 10.56 -20.75
C ILE A 146 19.49 9.72 -21.66
#